data_48ec3241326002559ea4a1109d4d1bcf
#
_entry.id   48ec3241326002559ea4a1109d4d1bcf
#
_cell.length_a   1.000
_cell.length_b   1.000
_cell.length_c   1.000
_cell.angle_alpha   90.00
_cell.angle_beta   90.00
_cell.angle_gamma   90.00
#
_symmetry.space_group_name_H-M   'P 1'
#
loop_
_entity.id
_entity.type
_entity.pdbx_description
1 polymer ?
#
loop_
_entity_poly.entity_id
_entity_poly.type
_entity_poly.pdbx_seq_one_letter_code
_entity_poly.pdbx_strand_id
1 'polypeptide(L)'
;MASIHKDISIDAPADAVWDAIADFGALHTRLAPGFVTDTQLDGDARIVTFANGAVAREILVDCDAARMRLAYAIVSERLSQHSASVQVLADGAERSRVIWTVDVLPHEIAPYMDAQMELGARAMQTRFHRHRP
;
A
#
# COMPACT_ATOMS: atom_id res chain seq x y z
N MET A 1 -6.26 3.21 -19.35
CA MET A 1 -4.88 2.92 -18.89
C MET A 1 -4.93 2.07 -17.64
N ALA A 2 -4.13 1.04 -17.63
CA ALA A 2 -4.13 0.07 -16.53
C ALA A 2 -2.91 0.24 -15.60
N SER A 3 -2.30 1.41 -15.61
CA SER A 3 -1.22 1.78 -14.70
C SER A 3 -1.64 2.99 -13.89
N ILE A 4 -1.63 2.86 -12.57
CA ILE A 4 -2.13 3.88 -11.65
C ILE A 4 -0.98 4.28 -10.71
N HIS A 5 -0.76 5.58 -10.57
CA HIS A 5 0.29 6.13 -9.73
C HIS A 5 -0.32 7.06 -8.69
N LYS A 6 0.08 6.89 -7.44
CA LYS A 6 -0.25 7.82 -6.36
C LYS A 6 1.05 8.32 -5.74
N ASP A 7 1.14 9.63 -5.60
CA ASP A 7 2.24 10.31 -4.91
C ASP A 7 1.67 10.91 -3.63
N ILE A 8 1.96 10.28 -2.51
CA ILE A 8 1.27 10.54 -1.25
C ILE A 8 2.24 11.25 -0.31
N SER A 9 1.91 12.48 0.07
CA SER A 9 2.67 13.21 1.08
C SER A 9 2.32 12.69 2.47
N ILE A 10 3.35 12.33 3.26
CA ILE A 10 3.19 11.75 4.59
C ILE A 10 3.91 12.63 5.61
N ASP A 11 3.23 12.95 6.69
CA ASP A 11 3.74 13.78 7.79
C ASP A 11 4.50 12.93 8.82
N ALA A 12 5.51 12.21 8.34
CA ALA A 12 6.38 11.38 9.17
C ALA A 12 7.71 11.14 8.44
N PRO A 13 8.81 10.86 9.19
CA PRO A 13 10.09 10.54 8.58
C PRO A 13 10.02 9.29 7.71
N ALA A 14 10.85 9.24 6.67
CA ALA A 14 10.86 8.14 5.70
C ALA A 14 11.10 6.78 6.37
N ASP A 15 12.01 6.70 7.34
CA ASP A 15 12.31 5.44 8.03
C ASP A 15 11.12 4.92 8.84
N ALA A 16 10.34 5.80 9.47
CA ALA A 16 9.14 5.42 10.22
C ALA A 16 8.06 4.87 9.29
N VAL A 17 7.87 5.50 8.13
CA VAL A 17 6.90 5.04 7.14
C VAL A 17 7.33 3.71 6.52
N TRP A 18 8.62 3.60 6.19
CA TRP A 18 9.17 2.34 5.65
C TRP A 18 9.02 1.18 6.65
N ASP A 19 9.28 1.43 7.92
CA ASP A 19 9.16 0.41 8.96
C ASP A 19 7.72 -0.15 9.02
N ALA A 20 6.73 0.71 8.85
CA ALA A 20 5.33 0.29 8.78
C ALA A 20 5.00 -0.49 7.51
N ILE A 21 5.52 -0.07 6.36
CA ILE A 21 5.32 -0.76 5.07
C ILE A 21 5.97 -2.14 5.09
N ALA A 22 7.20 -2.23 5.60
CA ALA A 22 7.97 -3.48 5.63
C ALA A 22 7.38 -4.52 6.58
N ASP A 23 6.56 -4.11 7.53
CA ASP A 23 5.84 -5.01 8.42
C ASP A 23 4.61 -5.58 7.69
N PHE A 24 4.85 -6.57 6.87
CA PHE A 24 3.91 -7.08 5.88
C PHE A 24 2.60 -7.61 6.49
N GLY A 25 2.65 -8.13 7.71
CA GLY A 25 1.48 -8.64 8.43
C GLY A 25 0.69 -7.60 9.22
N ALA A 26 1.16 -6.37 9.26
CA ALA A 26 0.56 -5.30 10.08
C ALA A 26 -0.01 -4.15 9.25
N LEU A 27 -0.45 -4.43 8.02
CA LEU A 27 -1.02 -3.43 7.12
C LEU A 27 -2.23 -2.73 7.74
N HIS A 28 -3.07 -3.47 8.45
CA HIS A 28 -4.32 -2.97 9.06
C HIS A 28 -4.10 -2.14 10.32
N THR A 29 -2.92 -2.21 10.93
CA THR A 29 -2.64 -1.49 12.18
C THR A 29 -1.59 -0.40 12.01
N ARG A 30 -0.57 -0.66 11.21
CA ARG A 30 0.59 0.24 11.11
C ARG A 30 0.57 1.15 9.90
N LEU A 31 -0.14 0.78 8.82
CA LEU A 31 -0.08 1.55 7.56
C LEU A 31 -1.42 2.14 7.15
N ALA A 32 -2.46 1.34 7.04
CA ALA A 32 -3.72 1.80 6.47
C ALA A 32 -4.94 1.34 7.29
N PRO A 33 -4.98 1.67 8.61
CA PRO A 33 -6.14 1.30 9.43
C PRO A 33 -7.40 2.00 8.92
N GLY A 34 -8.52 1.30 8.97
CA GLY A 34 -9.80 1.78 8.47
C GLY A 34 -10.06 1.44 7.00
N PHE A 35 -9.06 1.53 6.15
CA PHE A 35 -9.13 1.01 4.78
C PHE A 35 -8.96 -0.50 4.75
N VAL A 36 -8.00 -1.01 5.52
CA VAL A 36 -7.78 -2.44 5.74
C VAL A 36 -8.22 -2.78 7.15
N THR A 37 -9.06 -3.80 7.30
CA THR A 37 -9.62 -4.19 8.60
C THR A 37 -8.92 -5.40 9.20
N ASP A 38 -8.26 -6.23 8.39
CA ASP A 38 -7.52 -7.40 8.86
C ASP A 38 -6.42 -7.77 7.89
N THR A 39 -5.34 -8.32 8.41
CA THR A 39 -4.21 -8.84 7.63
C THR A 39 -3.71 -10.11 8.31
N GLN A 40 -3.61 -11.20 7.54
CA GLN A 40 -3.10 -12.46 8.05
C GLN A 40 -1.99 -12.97 7.14
N LEU A 41 -0.86 -13.34 7.72
CA LEU A 41 0.25 -13.91 6.97
C LEU A 41 -0.05 -15.35 6.59
N ASP A 42 0.36 -15.73 5.38
CA ASP A 42 0.23 -17.08 4.85
C ASP A 42 1.42 -17.37 3.95
N GLY A 43 2.51 -17.89 4.54
CA GLY A 43 3.79 -18.07 3.83
C GLY A 43 4.33 -16.73 3.32
N ASP A 44 4.59 -16.66 2.03
CA ASP A 44 5.08 -15.43 1.36
C ASP A 44 3.96 -14.43 1.03
N ALA A 45 2.73 -14.77 1.41
CA ALA A 45 1.58 -13.95 1.11
C ALA A 45 0.96 -13.37 2.38
N ARG A 46 0.11 -12.37 2.19
CA ARG A 46 -0.82 -11.91 3.22
C ARG A 46 -2.24 -11.93 2.66
N ILE A 47 -3.18 -12.25 3.51
CA ILE A 47 -4.61 -12.19 3.20
C ILE A 47 -5.13 -10.88 3.78
N VAL A 48 -5.57 -10.00 2.91
CA VAL A 48 -5.99 -8.64 3.27
C VAL A 48 -7.49 -8.53 3.15
N THR A 49 -8.14 -8.11 4.24
CA THR A 49 -9.58 -7.80 4.24
C THR A 49 -9.75 -6.29 4.24
N PHE A 50 -10.49 -5.79 3.26
CA PHE A 50 -10.76 -4.36 3.11
C PHE A 50 -12.07 -3.96 3.78
N ALA A 51 -12.23 -2.68 4.06
CA ALA A 51 -13.42 -2.15 4.72
C ALA A 51 -14.71 -2.41 3.94
N ASN A 52 -14.63 -2.53 2.61
CA ASN A 52 -15.78 -2.87 1.76
C ASN A 52 -16.13 -4.37 1.76
N GLY A 53 -15.41 -5.18 2.53
CA GLY A 53 -15.62 -6.63 2.62
C GLY A 53 -14.83 -7.44 1.60
N ALA A 54 -14.17 -6.81 0.64
CA ALA A 54 -13.33 -7.52 -0.32
C ALA A 54 -12.13 -8.15 0.39
N VAL A 55 -11.70 -9.30 -0.10
CA VAL A 55 -10.52 -10.02 0.40
C VAL A 55 -9.56 -10.24 -0.76
N ALA A 56 -8.28 -9.93 -0.54
CA ALA A 56 -7.24 -10.12 -1.54
C ALA A 56 -6.08 -10.92 -0.97
N ARG A 57 -5.52 -11.80 -1.80
CA ARG A 57 -4.27 -12.49 -1.51
C ARG A 57 -3.15 -11.72 -2.18
N GLU A 58 -2.26 -11.15 -1.38
CA GLU A 58 -1.13 -10.36 -1.84
C GLU A 58 0.17 -11.13 -1.61
N ILE A 59 0.87 -11.44 -2.69
CA ILE A 59 2.13 -12.18 -2.64
C ILE A 59 3.27 -11.18 -2.60
N LEU A 60 4.18 -11.35 -1.63
CA LEU A 60 5.38 -10.53 -1.55
C LEU A 60 6.33 -10.90 -2.69
N VAL A 61 6.67 -9.94 -3.52
CA VAL A 61 7.60 -10.12 -4.64
C VAL A 61 9.01 -9.69 -4.23
N ASP A 62 9.14 -8.54 -3.56
CA ASP A 62 10.43 -8.02 -3.13
C ASP A 62 10.24 -7.06 -1.96
N CYS A 63 11.21 -7.03 -1.06
CA CYS A 63 11.26 -6.08 0.06
C CYS A 63 12.71 -5.59 0.18
N ASP A 64 12.97 -4.38 -0.35
CA ASP A 64 14.31 -3.81 -0.45
C ASP A 64 14.44 -2.64 0.53
N ALA A 65 15.02 -2.90 1.68
CA ALA A 65 15.18 -1.88 2.73
C ALA A 65 16.13 -0.76 2.31
N ALA A 66 17.14 -1.06 1.50
CA ALA A 66 18.09 -0.03 1.05
C ALA A 66 17.41 1.02 0.15
N ARG A 67 16.45 0.60 -0.66
CA ARG A 67 15.66 1.48 -1.51
C ARG A 67 14.34 1.91 -0.88
N MET A 68 14.00 1.36 0.27
CA MET A 68 12.68 1.54 0.91
C MET A 68 11.55 1.25 -0.07
N ARG A 69 11.64 0.11 -0.75
CA ARG A 69 10.69 -0.30 -1.78
C ARG A 69 10.20 -1.72 -1.53
N LEU A 70 8.89 -1.87 -1.52
CA LEU A 70 8.23 -3.17 -1.40
C LEU A 70 7.40 -3.40 -2.67
N ALA A 71 7.51 -4.60 -3.25
CA ALA A 71 6.72 -5.01 -4.39
C ALA A 71 5.86 -6.21 -4.04
N TYR A 72 4.63 -6.22 -4.52
CA TYR A 72 3.69 -7.30 -4.29
C TYR A 72 2.80 -7.51 -5.51
N ALA A 73 2.11 -8.65 -5.54
CA ALA A 73 1.17 -8.99 -6.60
C ALA A 73 -0.09 -9.58 -6.00
N ILE A 74 -1.25 -9.19 -6.52
CA ILE A 74 -2.53 -9.82 -6.17
C ILE A 74 -2.82 -10.91 -7.19
N VAL A 75 -3.15 -12.11 -6.70
CA VAL A 75 -3.62 -13.21 -7.52
C VAL A 75 -5.12 -13.37 -7.30
N SER A 76 -5.91 -13.21 -8.36
CA SER A 76 -7.37 -13.27 -8.30
C SER A 76 -7.90 -13.70 -9.66
N GLU A 77 -9.03 -14.40 -9.67
CA GLU A 77 -9.71 -14.77 -10.90
C GLU A 77 -10.21 -13.57 -11.70
N ARG A 78 -10.41 -12.43 -11.04
CA ARG A 78 -10.86 -11.19 -11.65
C ARG A 78 -9.75 -10.42 -12.36
N LEU A 79 -8.50 -10.78 -12.09
CA LEU A 79 -7.32 -10.08 -12.61
C LEU A 79 -6.53 -11.01 -13.51
N SER A 80 -6.25 -10.58 -14.73
CA SER A 80 -5.36 -11.32 -15.62
C SER A 80 -3.89 -10.97 -15.34
N GLN A 81 -3.64 -9.80 -14.75
CA GLN A 81 -2.33 -9.41 -14.28
C GLN A 81 -2.48 -8.35 -13.18
N HIS A 82 -1.61 -8.41 -12.17
CA HIS A 82 -1.46 -7.37 -11.17
C HIS A 82 -0.02 -7.35 -10.68
N SER A 83 0.61 -6.18 -10.71
CA SER A 83 1.88 -5.93 -10.03
C SER A 83 1.84 -4.54 -9.41
N ALA A 84 2.36 -4.45 -8.20
CA ALA A 84 2.34 -3.21 -7.44
C ALA A 84 3.68 -2.97 -6.76
N SER A 85 4.00 -1.70 -6.55
CA SER A 85 5.14 -1.32 -5.74
C SER A 85 4.81 -0.10 -4.89
N VAL A 86 5.44 -0.04 -3.72
CA VAL A 86 5.34 1.07 -2.79
C VAL A 86 6.76 1.47 -2.45
N GLN A 87 7.12 2.72 -2.71
CA GLN A 87 8.45 3.24 -2.40
C GLN A 87 8.35 4.48 -1.54
N VAL A 88 9.18 4.56 -0.51
CA VAL A 88 9.26 5.71 0.37
C VAL A 88 10.44 6.58 -0.04
N LEU A 89 10.19 7.87 -0.19
CA LEU A 89 11.20 8.88 -0.46
C LEU A 89 11.20 9.89 0.67
N ALA A 90 12.38 10.24 1.18
CA ALA A 90 12.51 11.29 2.17
C ALA A 90 12.15 12.65 1.54
N ASP A 91 11.44 13.47 2.31
CA ASP A 91 11.11 14.86 1.94
C ASP A 91 11.51 15.73 3.14
N GLY A 92 12.81 15.86 3.33
CA GLY A 92 13.39 16.41 4.55
C GLY A 92 13.47 15.38 5.67
N ALA A 93 13.86 15.83 6.87
CA ALA A 93 14.12 14.94 8.00
C ALA A 93 12.84 14.41 8.66
N GLU A 94 11.72 15.11 8.51
CA GLU A 94 10.49 14.81 9.25
C GLU A 94 9.30 14.46 8.39
N ARG A 95 9.46 14.50 7.06
CA ARG A 95 8.38 14.22 6.11
C ARG A 95 8.88 13.25 5.05
N SER A 96 7.93 12.60 4.39
CA SER A 96 8.21 11.65 3.33
C SER A 96 7.12 11.68 2.27
N ARG A 97 7.40 10.99 1.17
CA ARG A 97 6.44 10.73 0.11
C ARG A 97 6.40 9.24 -0.15
N VAL A 98 5.21 8.71 -0.34
CA VAL A 98 5.00 7.32 -0.73
C VAL A 98 4.55 7.31 -2.18
N ILE A 99 5.33 6.64 -3.02
CA ILE A 99 5.01 6.44 -4.42
C ILE A 99 4.42 5.05 -4.58
N TRP A 100 3.13 4.99 -4.84
CA TRP A 100 2.39 3.73 -4.97
C TRP A 100 1.96 3.56 -6.42
N THR A 101 2.46 2.50 -7.05
CA THR A 101 2.20 2.20 -8.46
C THR A 101 1.53 0.83 -8.55
N VAL A 102 0.46 0.74 -9.33
CA VAL A 102 -0.23 -0.52 -9.62
C VAL A 102 -0.41 -0.64 -11.13
N ASP A 103 0.08 -1.74 -11.68
CA ASP A 103 -0.17 -2.14 -13.05
C ASP A 103 -1.15 -3.30 -13.04
N VAL A 104 -2.26 -3.18 -13.74
CA VAL A 104 -3.36 -4.14 -13.63
C VAL A 104 -4.05 -4.37 -14.97
N LEU A 105 -4.48 -5.61 -15.18
CA LEU A 105 -5.34 -6.02 -16.28
C LEU A 105 -6.50 -6.86 -15.71
N PRO A 106 -7.71 -6.81 -16.29
CA PRO A 106 -8.09 -6.07 -17.50
C PRO A 106 -8.22 -4.56 -17.25
N HIS A 107 -8.18 -3.78 -18.31
CA HIS A 107 -8.24 -2.31 -18.23
C HIS A 107 -9.49 -1.79 -17.51
N GLU A 108 -10.59 -2.50 -17.64
CA GLU A 108 -11.89 -2.11 -17.06
C GLU A 108 -11.88 -2.04 -15.55
N ILE A 109 -10.91 -2.70 -14.88
CA ILE A 109 -10.80 -2.66 -13.42
C ILE A 109 -10.10 -1.40 -12.91
N ALA A 110 -9.44 -0.63 -13.80
CA ALA A 110 -8.65 0.53 -13.40
C ALA A 110 -9.44 1.58 -12.60
N PRO A 111 -10.67 1.96 -12.96
CA PRO A 111 -11.41 2.93 -12.13
C PRO A 111 -11.67 2.44 -10.71
N TYR A 112 -11.97 1.16 -10.53
CA TYR A 112 -12.15 0.56 -9.20
C TYR A 112 -10.84 0.59 -8.42
N MET A 113 -9.73 0.18 -9.05
CA MET A 113 -8.41 0.20 -8.42
C MET A 113 -7.99 1.62 -8.02
N ASP A 114 -8.22 2.60 -8.90
CA ASP A 114 -7.89 3.99 -8.61
C ASP A 114 -8.66 4.51 -7.38
N ALA A 115 -9.95 4.23 -7.32
CA ALA A 115 -10.79 4.63 -6.19
C ALA A 115 -10.33 3.96 -4.89
N GLN A 116 -9.97 2.68 -4.92
CA GLN A 116 -9.45 1.97 -3.75
C GLN A 116 -8.09 2.51 -3.32
N MET A 117 -7.20 2.80 -4.25
CA MET A 117 -5.90 3.39 -3.95
C MET A 117 -6.05 4.78 -3.32
N GLU A 118 -7.03 5.56 -3.76
CA GLU A 118 -7.31 6.87 -3.16
C GLU A 118 -7.72 6.73 -1.69
N LEU A 119 -8.57 5.76 -1.37
CA LEU A 119 -8.96 5.49 0.02
C LEU A 119 -7.77 5.01 0.85
N GLY A 120 -6.93 4.15 0.28
CA GLY A 120 -5.72 3.68 0.93
C GLY A 120 -4.73 4.81 1.20
N ALA A 121 -4.55 5.71 0.24
CA ALA A 121 -3.67 6.87 0.38
C ALA A 121 -4.13 7.78 1.54
N ARG A 122 -5.43 8.04 1.64
CA ARG A 122 -5.99 8.83 2.74
C ARG A 122 -5.83 8.15 4.09
N ALA A 123 -5.99 6.83 4.14
CA ALA A 123 -5.78 6.06 5.37
C ALA A 123 -4.32 6.17 5.84
N MET A 124 -3.35 6.09 4.92
CA MET A 124 -1.94 6.28 5.25
C MET A 124 -1.68 7.68 5.80
N GLN A 125 -2.22 8.70 5.16
CA GLN A 125 -2.05 10.09 5.62
C GLN A 125 -2.64 10.28 7.01
N THR A 126 -3.79 9.72 7.28
CA THR A 126 -4.44 9.81 8.61
C THR A 126 -3.61 9.08 9.66
N ARG A 127 -3.09 7.90 9.33
CA ARG A 127 -2.28 7.09 10.25
C ARG A 127 -1.04 7.82 10.73
N PHE A 128 -0.41 8.61 9.86
CA PHE A 128 0.85 9.32 10.15
C PHE A 128 0.64 10.81 10.40
N HIS A 129 -0.61 11.25 10.53
CA HIS A 129 -0.88 12.66 10.80
C HIS A 129 -0.33 13.05 12.16
N ARG A 130 0.55 14.06 12.19
CA ARG A 130 1.08 14.59 13.43
C ARG A 130 0.09 15.57 14.04
N HIS A 131 -0.17 15.35 15.33
CA HIS A 131 -0.86 16.33 16.12
C HIS A 131 0.15 17.40 16.51
N ARG A 132 -0.04 18.61 15.97
CA ARG A 132 0.79 19.77 16.35
C ARG A 132 -0.04 20.65 17.28
N PRO A 133 0.51 21.02 18.46
CA PRO A 133 -0.17 21.93 19.35
C PRO A 133 -0.31 23.32 18.73
#